data_a9261f142c5f0ecbc9b0c4b0bcdcf5c7
#
_entry.id   a9261f142c5f0ecbc9b0c4b0bcdcf5c7
#
_cell.length_a   1.000
_cell.length_b   1.000
_cell.length_c   1.000
_cell.angle_alpha   90.00
_cell.angle_beta   90.00
_cell.angle_gamma   90.00
#
_symmetry.space_group_name_H-M   'P 1'
#
loop_
_entity.id
_entity.type
_entity.pdbx_description
1 polymer ?
#
loop_
_entity_poly.entity_id
_entity_poly.type
_entity_poly.pdbx_seq_one_letter_code
_entity_poly.pdbx_strand_id
1 'polypeptide(L)'
;MGYRYYDTYNKAVDYPFGFGLSYATFEVSDVKAVKTGACTATVSAVVKNTSNVDAAETVQVYVAPGKADVARPKHELKGFKKVFLKAGESAEVSFDLDDRAFAYWSEKFNDWHVESGEYAIEVGTSSRDIAGSAVVELDGDGKTQPLTEWSNFMEWRKDPLGSKVLEKLRAEGEAGRMPIVPDNDMTRLFLDSMPINSMSVLMSDGGKAITAFMLDEYAKIAETAE
;
A
#
# COMPACT_ATOMS: atom_id res chain seq x y z
N MET A 1 -0.55 18.62 0.92
CA MET A 1 0.40 19.14 1.97
C MET A 1 -0.34 19.23 3.28
N GLY A 2 -0.20 20.24 4.08
CA GLY A 2 -0.86 20.34 5.39
C GLY A 2 -0.42 19.22 6.35
N TYR A 3 -1.34 18.68 7.16
CA TYR A 3 -1.03 17.70 8.21
C TYR A 3 -0.29 16.47 7.68
N ARG A 4 -0.57 16.01 6.46
CA ARG A 4 0.13 14.89 5.83
C ARG A 4 1.64 15.08 5.82
N TYR A 5 2.11 16.31 5.51
CA TYR A 5 3.52 16.65 5.56
C TYR A 5 4.03 16.78 7.00
N TYR A 6 3.32 17.56 7.84
CA TYR A 6 3.77 17.84 9.19
C TYR A 6 3.82 16.58 10.06
N ASP A 7 2.88 15.66 9.89
CA ASP A 7 2.82 14.42 10.67
C ASP A 7 3.84 13.39 10.14
N THR A 8 4.02 13.30 8.81
CA THR A 8 5.04 12.40 8.22
C THR A 8 6.46 12.76 8.67
N TYR A 9 6.78 14.05 8.71
CA TYR A 9 8.11 14.52 9.08
C TYR A 9 8.21 14.95 10.56
N ASN A 10 7.20 14.66 11.35
CA ASN A 10 7.11 14.99 12.78
C ASN A 10 7.49 16.45 13.09
N LYS A 11 6.98 17.38 12.27
CA LYS A 11 7.21 18.82 12.45
C LYS A 11 6.26 19.37 13.52
N ALA A 12 6.78 20.23 14.39
CA ALA A 12 5.95 20.91 15.38
C ALA A 12 4.86 21.77 14.70
N VAL A 13 3.68 21.74 15.29
CA VAL A 13 2.53 22.58 14.91
C VAL A 13 1.86 23.09 16.17
N ASP A 14 1.26 24.27 16.12
CA ASP A 14 0.52 24.81 17.26
C ASP A 14 -0.77 24.01 17.52
N TYR A 15 -1.46 23.62 16.44
CA TYR A 15 -2.67 22.79 16.49
C TYR A 15 -2.60 21.70 15.43
N PRO A 16 -2.76 20.42 15.79
CA PRO A 16 -2.84 19.34 14.81
C PRO A 16 -4.13 19.41 14.00
N PHE A 17 -4.12 18.78 12.83
CA PHE A 17 -5.33 18.69 12.02
C PHE A 17 -6.43 17.93 12.77
N GLY A 18 -7.66 18.48 12.73
CA GLY A 18 -8.81 17.91 13.42
C GLY A 18 -8.91 18.32 14.89
N PHE A 19 -7.91 19.03 15.45
CA PHE A 19 -7.98 19.55 16.82
C PHE A 19 -9.16 20.51 17.00
N GLY A 20 -9.85 20.35 18.09
CA GLY A 20 -10.93 21.23 18.53
C GLY A 20 -10.96 21.41 20.04
N LEU A 21 -11.60 22.46 20.50
CA LEU A 21 -11.85 22.70 21.91
C LEU A 21 -13.27 22.28 22.28
N SER A 22 -13.40 21.67 23.46
CA SER A 22 -14.69 21.28 24.03
C SER A 22 -14.73 21.63 25.51
N TYR A 23 -15.91 21.88 26.03
CA TYR A 23 -16.16 21.97 27.48
C TYR A 23 -16.33 20.59 28.14
N ALA A 24 -16.41 19.56 27.30
CA ALA A 24 -16.52 18.16 27.73
C ALA A 24 -15.21 17.40 27.42
N THR A 25 -15.03 16.31 28.12
CA THR A 25 -13.95 15.34 27.88
C THR A 25 -14.53 14.05 27.35
N PHE A 26 -13.83 13.43 26.40
CA PHE A 26 -14.24 12.19 25.77
C PHE A 26 -13.11 11.16 25.85
N GLU A 27 -13.51 9.90 25.90
CA GLU A 27 -12.62 8.75 25.79
C GLU A 27 -13.04 7.94 24.58
N VAL A 28 -12.06 7.55 23.76
CA VAL A 28 -12.24 6.62 22.64
C VAL A 28 -11.51 5.34 23.00
N SER A 29 -12.21 4.21 22.92
CA SER A 29 -11.68 2.89 23.31
C SER A 29 -12.18 1.80 22.37
N ASP A 30 -11.75 0.54 22.63
CA ASP A 30 -12.19 -0.67 21.93
C ASP A 30 -12.11 -0.57 20.39
N VAL A 31 -11.03 0.02 19.88
CA VAL A 31 -10.79 0.11 18.44
C VAL A 31 -10.59 -1.28 17.84
N LYS A 32 -11.46 -1.65 16.90
CA LYS A 32 -11.42 -2.92 16.18
C LYS A 32 -11.55 -2.67 14.70
N ALA A 33 -10.83 -3.44 13.90
CA ALA A 33 -10.96 -3.42 12.45
C ALA A 33 -11.09 -4.84 11.91
N VAL A 34 -11.95 -5.01 10.93
CA VAL A 34 -12.21 -6.30 10.27
C VAL A 34 -12.14 -6.09 8.77
N LYS A 35 -11.34 -6.91 8.09
CA LYS A 35 -11.30 -6.99 6.63
C LYS A 35 -12.67 -7.48 6.14
N THR A 36 -13.26 -6.78 5.17
CA THR A 36 -14.56 -7.12 4.57
C THR A 36 -14.47 -7.52 3.11
N GLY A 37 -13.34 -7.27 2.48
CA GLY A 37 -13.04 -7.65 1.09
C GLY A 37 -11.56 -7.52 0.78
N ALA A 38 -11.18 -7.72 -0.48
CA ALA A 38 -9.77 -7.64 -0.90
C ALA A 38 -9.13 -6.28 -0.60
N CYS A 39 -9.91 -5.20 -0.74
CA CYS A 39 -9.48 -3.81 -0.56
C CYS A 39 -10.37 -3.02 0.41
N THR A 40 -11.17 -3.69 1.24
CA THR A 40 -12.17 -3.02 2.09
C THR A 40 -12.10 -3.53 3.53
N ALA A 41 -12.46 -2.67 4.48
CA ALA A 41 -12.52 -3.00 5.89
C ALA A 41 -13.62 -2.20 6.60
N THR A 42 -14.10 -2.71 7.74
CA THR A 42 -14.93 -1.96 8.67
C THR A 42 -14.15 -1.73 9.95
N VAL A 43 -14.18 -0.52 10.49
CA VAL A 43 -13.59 -0.18 11.79
C VAL A 43 -14.68 0.28 12.75
N SER A 44 -14.61 -0.15 14.00
CA SER A 44 -15.47 0.30 15.08
C SER A 44 -14.68 0.77 16.29
N ALA A 45 -15.27 1.66 17.07
CA ALA A 45 -14.74 2.13 18.34
C ALA A 45 -15.88 2.53 19.27
N VAL A 46 -15.62 2.53 20.58
CA VAL A 46 -16.54 3.06 21.59
C VAL A 46 -16.09 4.45 21.98
N VAL A 47 -17.04 5.39 21.97
CA VAL A 47 -16.85 6.78 22.40
C VAL A 47 -17.66 7.02 23.66
N LYS A 48 -17.04 7.57 24.69
CA LYS A 48 -17.67 7.89 25.97
C LYS A 48 -17.48 9.35 26.32
N ASN A 49 -18.56 10.04 26.67
CA ASN A 49 -18.49 11.34 27.32
C ASN A 49 -18.16 11.14 28.80
N THR A 50 -16.95 11.50 29.20
CA THR A 50 -16.48 11.33 30.59
C THR A 50 -16.76 12.54 31.48
N SER A 51 -17.37 13.59 30.92
CA SER A 51 -17.72 14.81 31.64
C SER A 51 -19.16 14.77 32.20
N ASN A 52 -19.51 15.80 32.92
CA ASN A 52 -20.84 16.00 33.51
C ASN A 52 -21.76 16.90 32.69
N VAL A 53 -21.38 17.22 31.43
CA VAL A 53 -22.16 18.06 30.51
C VAL A 53 -22.40 17.31 29.20
N ASP A 54 -23.57 17.53 28.62
CA ASP A 54 -23.91 17.00 27.30
C ASP A 54 -23.07 17.71 26.23
N ALA A 55 -22.45 16.97 25.35
CA ALA A 55 -21.62 17.54 24.29
C ALA A 55 -21.46 16.59 23.11
N ALA A 56 -20.81 17.09 22.05
CA ALA A 56 -20.50 16.30 20.87
C ALA A 56 -18.98 16.25 20.64
N GLU A 57 -18.51 15.09 20.17
CA GLU A 57 -17.14 14.90 19.73
C GLU A 57 -17.10 14.41 18.28
N THR A 58 -16.04 14.76 17.56
CA THR A 58 -15.79 14.29 16.20
C THR A 58 -14.72 13.20 16.21
N VAL A 59 -15.18 11.96 16.09
CA VAL A 59 -14.29 10.79 15.93
C VAL A 59 -13.75 10.78 14.53
N GLN A 60 -12.45 10.60 14.39
CA GLN A 60 -11.71 10.64 13.13
C GLN A 60 -10.99 9.31 12.91
N VAL A 61 -11.05 8.81 11.67
CA VAL A 61 -10.41 7.58 11.26
C VAL A 61 -9.33 7.89 10.24
N TYR A 62 -8.11 7.46 10.53
CA TYR A 62 -6.95 7.59 9.67
C TYR A 62 -6.48 6.23 9.20
N VAL A 63 -6.02 6.16 7.97
CA VAL A 63 -5.38 4.95 7.41
C VAL A 63 -3.91 5.22 7.18
N ALA A 64 -3.08 4.39 7.76
CA ALA A 64 -1.63 4.41 7.63
C ALA A 64 -1.18 3.15 6.87
N PRO A 65 -0.60 3.26 5.67
CA PRO A 65 -0.04 2.11 4.98
C PRO A 65 1.18 1.59 5.76
N GLY A 66 1.35 0.27 5.80
CA GLY A 66 2.56 -0.34 6.34
C GLY A 66 3.75 -0.11 5.40
N LYS A 67 4.15 -1.12 4.67
CA LYS A 67 5.16 -0.99 3.61
C LYS A 67 4.46 -0.64 2.30
N ALA A 68 4.90 0.42 1.64
CA ALA A 68 4.42 0.84 0.32
C ALA A 68 5.59 0.97 -0.66
N ASP A 69 5.36 0.67 -1.94
CA ASP A 69 6.36 0.80 -3.01
C ASP A 69 6.62 2.28 -3.37
N VAL A 70 5.71 3.17 -2.99
CA VAL A 70 5.84 4.63 -3.20
C VAL A 70 5.82 5.37 -1.87
N ALA A 71 6.40 6.57 -1.85
CA ALA A 71 6.36 7.44 -0.67
C ALA A 71 4.92 7.90 -0.41
N ARG A 72 4.36 7.49 0.72
CA ARG A 72 3.01 7.88 1.18
C ARG A 72 3.09 8.70 2.47
N PRO A 73 2.08 9.53 2.77
CA PRO A 73 1.95 10.15 4.08
C PRO A 73 1.91 9.10 5.19
N LYS A 74 2.39 9.49 6.39
CA LYS A 74 2.34 8.62 7.57
C LYS A 74 0.94 8.04 7.78
N HIS A 75 -0.09 8.88 7.65
CA HIS A 75 -1.50 8.49 7.67
C HIS A 75 -2.37 9.54 6.94
N GLU A 76 -3.58 9.14 6.59
CA GLU A 76 -4.55 9.98 5.90
C GLU A 76 -5.94 9.82 6.51
N LEU A 77 -6.63 10.96 6.75
CA LEU A 77 -8.04 10.94 7.17
C LEU A 77 -8.89 10.29 6.09
N LYS A 78 -9.63 9.25 6.44
CA LYS A 78 -10.50 8.48 5.54
C LYS A 78 -11.96 8.46 5.99
N GLY A 79 -12.22 8.80 7.25
CA GLY A 79 -13.57 8.91 7.77
C GLY A 79 -13.64 9.80 9.00
N PHE A 80 -14.81 10.40 9.24
CA PHE A 80 -15.10 11.10 10.48
C PHE A 80 -16.60 11.06 10.76
N LYS A 81 -16.97 11.11 12.06
CA LYS A 81 -18.35 11.13 12.50
C LYS A 81 -18.48 11.97 13.76
N LYS A 82 -19.38 12.96 13.73
CA LYS A 82 -19.72 13.73 14.92
C LYS A 82 -20.79 13.01 15.72
N VAL A 83 -20.50 12.73 17.00
CA VAL A 83 -21.37 12.00 17.91
C VAL A 83 -21.75 12.91 19.06
N PHE A 84 -23.05 13.09 19.29
CA PHE A 84 -23.58 13.79 20.46
C PHE A 84 -23.86 12.77 21.56
N LEU A 85 -23.32 13.01 22.75
CA LEU A 85 -23.48 12.13 23.92
C LEU A 85 -23.88 12.96 25.14
N LYS A 86 -24.84 12.44 25.90
CA LYS A 86 -25.16 12.98 27.21
C LYS A 86 -24.01 12.75 28.18
N ALA A 87 -24.02 13.47 29.30
CA ALA A 87 -23.07 13.30 30.37
C ALA A 87 -22.98 11.81 30.81
N GLY A 88 -21.80 11.22 30.75
CA GLY A 88 -21.55 9.81 31.10
C GLY A 88 -21.99 8.77 30.07
N GLU A 89 -22.62 9.18 28.96
CA GLU A 89 -23.10 8.27 27.92
C GLU A 89 -21.95 7.73 27.05
N SER A 90 -22.15 6.50 26.56
CA SER A 90 -21.24 5.86 25.60
C SER A 90 -22.03 5.43 24.36
N ALA A 91 -21.40 5.48 23.19
CA ALA A 91 -21.93 4.94 21.96
C ALA A 91 -20.83 4.25 21.14
N GLU A 92 -21.22 3.22 20.42
CA GLU A 92 -20.36 2.63 19.41
C GLU A 92 -20.48 3.42 18.10
N VAL A 93 -19.35 3.65 17.46
CA VAL A 93 -19.25 4.22 16.12
C VAL A 93 -18.62 3.21 15.18
N SER A 94 -19.12 3.17 13.95
CA SER A 94 -18.60 2.30 12.91
C SER A 94 -18.41 3.09 11.61
N PHE A 95 -17.39 2.70 10.84
CA PHE A 95 -17.04 3.27 9.55
C PHE A 95 -16.72 2.15 8.57
N ASP A 96 -17.37 2.17 7.43
CA ASP A 96 -17.02 1.32 6.31
C ASP A 96 -15.99 2.02 5.45
N LEU A 97 -14.85 1.39 5.29
CA LEU A 97 -13.70 1.86 4.50
C LEU A 97 -13.70 1.11 3.17
N ASP A 98 -13.99 1.84 2.11
CA ASP A 98 -13.94 1.35 0.74
C ASP A 98 -12.50 1.25 0.20
N ASP A 99 -12.33 0.80 -1.03
CA ASP A 99 -11.04 0.70 -1.70
C ASP A 99 -10.31 2.05 -1.76
N ARG A 100 -11.05 3.16 -1.91
CA ARG A 100 -10.49 4.52 -1.94
C ARG A 100 -9.86 4.94 -0.61
N ALA A 101 -10.27 4.34 0.50
CA ALA A 101 -9.65 4.58 1.79
C ALA A 101 -8.20 4.10 1.83
N PHE A 102 -7.86 3.06 1.10
CA PHE A 102 -6.54 2.43 1.07
C PHE A 102 -5.70 2.82 -0.16
N ALA A 103 -6.36 3.27 -1.23
CA ALA A 103 -5.75 3.56 -2.51
C ALA A 103 -4.87 4.83 -2.52
N TYR A 104 -3.90 4.82 -3.42
CA TYR A 104 -3.21 6.01 -3.92
C TYR A 104 -3.32 6.09 -5.44
N TRP A 105 -3.10 7.28 -6.00
CA TRP A 105 -3.00 7.43 -7.45
C TRP A 105 -1.66 6.90 -7.95
N SER A 106 -1.69 5.88 -8.77
CA SER A 106 -0.50 5.30 -9.38
C SER A 106 -0.31 5.85 -10.78
N GLU A 107 0.79 6.58 -11.02
CA GLU A 107 1.18 6.99 -12.36
C GLU A 107 1.49 5.78 -13.25
N LYS A 108 1.99 4.70 -12.66
CA LYS A 108 2.30 3.46 -13.32
C LYS A 108 1.06 2.82 -13.97
N PHE A 109 -0.07 2.81 -13.25
CA PHE A 109 -1.35 2.26 -13.75
C PHE A 109 -2.25 3.32 -14.37
N ASN A 110 -1.90 4.61 -14.24
CA ASN A 110 -2.76 5.75 -14.56
C ASN A 110 -4.16 5.60 -13.95
N ASP A 111 -4.22 5.08 -12.72
CA ASP A 111 -5.44 4.77 -11.98
C ASP A 111 -5.17 4.68 -10.48
N TRP A 112 -6.25 4.58 -9.69
CA TRP A 112 -6.18 4.29 -8.26
C TRP A 112 -5.73 2.86 -8.03
N HIS A 113 -4.80 2.68 -7.10
CA HIS A 113 -4.19 1.39 -6.81
C HIS A 113 -4.15 1.13 -5.30
N VAL A 114 -4.56 -0.07 -4.91
CA VAL A 114 -4.44 -0.58 -3.54
C VAL A 114 -3.39 -1.70 -3.53
N GLU A 115 -2.27 -1.45 -2.88
CA GLU A 115 -1.24 -2.46 -2.68
C GLU A 115 -1.71 -3.54 -1.69
N SER A 116 -1.24 -4.77 -1.87
CA SER A 116 -1.39 -5.81 -0.85
C SER A 116 -0.49 -5.53 0.35
N GLY A 117 -0.96 -5.86 1.55
CA GLY A 117 -0.16 -5.73 2.76
C GLY A 117 -0.94 -5.20 3.96
N GLU A 118 -0.21 -4.86 5.01
CA GLU A 118 -0.76 -4.36 6.26
C GLU A 118 -1.11 -2.88 6.18
N TYR A 119 -2.27 -2.54 6.74
CA TYR A 119 -2.73 -1.18 6.93
C TYR A 119 -3.13 -0.98 8.39
N ALA A 120 -2.54 0.00 9.06
CA ALA A 120 -3.01 0.41 10.37
C ALA A 120 -4.18 1.38 10.21
N ILE A 121 -5.28 1.09 10.90
CA ILE A 121 -6.46 1.95 10.98
C ILE A 121 -6.45 2.58 12.36
N GLU A 122 -6.21 3.87 12.39
CA GLU A 122 -6.05 4.67 13.60
C GLU A 122 -7.34 5.46 13.87
N VAL A 123 -7.81 5.46 15.12
CA VAL A 123 -9.00 6.20 15.54
C VAL A 123 -8.64 7.16 16.65
N GLY A 124 -9.08 8.41 16.51
CA GLY A 124 -8.78 9.46 17.47
C GLY A 124 -9.64 10.70 17.32
N THR A 125 -9.25 11.79 18.00
CA THR A 125 -9.94 13.08 17.97
C THR A 125 -9.19 14.14 17.16
N SER A 126 -7.95 13.85 16.78
CA SER A 126 -7.15 14.66 15.86
C SER A 126 -6.09 13.79 15.19
N SER A 127 -5.35 14.33 14.22
CA SER A 127 -4.27 13.60 13.54
C SER A 127 -3.10 13.22 14.47
N ARG A 128 -3.05 13.76 15.68
CA ARG A 128 -2.00 13.46 16.67
C ARG A 128 -2.53 12.95 18.00
N ASP A 129 -3.83 13.01 18.18
CA ASP A 129 -4.50 12.43 19.36
C ASP A 129 -5.20 11.15 18.92
N ILE A 130 -4.39 10.10 18.74
CA ILE A 130 -4.83 8.77 18.34
C ILE A 130 -5.06 7.95 19.61
N ALA A 131 -6.30 7.59 19.84
CA ALA A 131 -6.73 6.83 21.01
C ALA A 131 -6.44 5.31 20.89
N GLY A 132 -6.45 4.80 19.66
CA GLY A 132 -6.15 3.39 19.41
C GLY A 132 -6.01 3.09 17.92
N SER A 133 -5.47 1.91 17.63
CA SER A 133 -5.30 1.43 16.27
C SER A 133 -5.54 -0.07 16.17
N ALA A 134 -5.96 -0.52 14.99
CA ALA A 134 -6.06 -1.93 14.63
C ALA A 134 -5.43 -2.14 13.24
N VAL A 135 -4.83 -3.30 13.02
CA VAL A 135 -4.18 -3.63 11.75
C VAL A 135 -5.07 -4.58 10.96
N VAL A 136 -5.19 -4.34 9.67
CA VAL A 136 -5.81 -5.26 8.70
C VAL A 136 -4.81 -5.57 7.60
N GLU A 137 -4.80 -6.81 7.14
CA GLU A 137 -4.04 -7.25 5.98
C GLU A 137 -4.97 -7.33 4.77
N LEU A 138 -4.69 -6.54 3.73
CA LEU A 138 -5.47 -6.50 2.49
C LEU A 138 -4.75 -7.26 1.37
N ASP A 139 -5.54 -7.85 0.48
CA ASP A 139 -5.00 -8.59 -0.68
C ASP A 139 -4.54 -7.64 -1.80
N GLY A 140 -5.00 -6.37 -1.74
CA GLY A 140 -4.81 -5.41 -2.82
C GLY A 140 -5.80 -5.59 -3.97
N ASP A 141 -5.70 -4.73 -4.97
CA ASP A 141 -6.61 -4.74 -6.13
C ASP A 141 -6.16 -5.69 -7.25
N GLY A 142 -5.05 -6.41 -7.05
CA GLY A 142 -4.51 -7.38 -7.99
C GLY A 142 -3.99 -6.79 -9.30
N LYS A 143 -3.92 -5.45 -9.43
CA LYS A 143 -3.41 -4.81 -10.65
C LYS A 143 -1.95 -5.16 -10.87
N THR A 144 -1.67 -5.73 -12.02
CA THR A 144 -0.32 -5.97 -12.53
C THR A 144 -0.14 -5.23 -13.84
N GLN A 145 1.05 -4.76 -14.11
CA GLN A 145 1.39 -4.25 -15.45
C GLN A 145 2.08 -5.36 -16.24
N PRO A 146 1.73 -5.53 -17.51
CA PRO A 146 2.51 -6.39 -18.38
C PRO A 146 3.98 -5.95 -18.37
N LEU A 147 4.87 -6.89 -18.23
CA LEU A 147 6.29 -6.64 -18.32
C LEU A 147 6.66 -6.28 -19.76
N THR A 148 7.59 -5.32 -19.90
CA THR A 148 8.07 -4.82 -21.18
C THR A 148 9.59 -4.90 -21.25
N GLU A 149 10.17 -4.56 -22.39
CA GLU A 149 11.63 -4.43 -22.52
C GLU A 149 12.25 -3.37 -21.59
N TRP A 150 11.43 -2.43 -21.09
CA TRP A 150 11.85 -1.40 -20.14
C TRP A 150 11.72 -1.82 -18.68
N SER A 151 11.05 -2.92 -18.41
CA SER A 151 10.93 -3.48 -17.06
C SER A 151 12.30 -4.02 -16.60
N ASN A 152 12.68 -3.69 -15.37
CA ASN A 152 13.95 -4.14 -14.81
C ASN A 152 13.88 -5.58 -14.29
N PHE A 153 15.04 -6.22 -14.07
CA PHE A 153 15.09 -7.62 -13.62
C PHE A 153 14.42 -7.85 -12.27
N MET A 154 14.38 -6.86 -11.39
CA MET A 154 13.66 -6.98 -10.12
C MET A 154 12.14 -7.05 -10.34
N GLU A 155 11.60 -6.27 -11.30
CA GLU A 155 10.18 -6.36 -11.69
C GLU A 155 9.86 -7.72 -12.28
N TRP A 156 10.72 -8.24 -13.16
CA TRP A 156 10.59 -9.60 -13.71
C TRP A 156 10.61 -10.71 -12.64
N ARG A 157 11.44 -10.55 -11.59
CA ARG A 157 11.47 -11.51 -10.46
C ARG A 157 10.25 -11.44 -9.57
N LYS A 158 9.69 -10.25 -9.37
CA LYS A 158 8.51 -10.04 -8.52
C LYS A 158 7.21 -10.45 -9.20
N ASP A 159 7.17 -10.38 -10.51
CA ASP A 159 5.99 -10.75 -11.29
C ASP A 159 5.86 -12.29 -11.36
N PRO A 160 4.67 -12.87 -11.06
CA PRO A 160 4.48 -14.33 -11.04
C PRO A 160 4.72 -15.01 -12.41
N LEU A 161 4.43 -14.30 -13.51
CA LEU A 161 4.70 -14.82 -14.86
C LEU A 161 6.16 -14.57 -15.25
N GLY A 162 6.67 -13.40 -14.90
CA GLY A 162 8.07 -13.01 -15.13
C GLY A 162 9.07 -13.96 -14.45
N SER A 163 8.79 -14.39 -13.21
CA SER A 163 9.63 -15.37 -12.52
C SER A 163 9.72 -16.70 -13.26
N LYS A 164 8.60 -17.18 -13.84
CA LYS A 164 8.58 -18.39 -14.67
C LYS A 164 9.40 -18.24 -15.96
N VAL A 165 9.36 -17.04 -16.56
CA VAL A 165 10.18 -16.73 -17.74
C VAL A 165 11.67 -16.77 -17.39
N LEU A 166 12.07 -16.21 -16.24
CA LEU A 166 13.46 -16.23 -15.77
C LEU A 166 13.95 -17.68 -15.51
N GLU A 167 13.10 -18.54 -14.95
CA GLU A 167 13.41 -19.97 -14.77
C GLU A 167 13.64 -20.66 -16.13
N LYS A 168 12.77 -20.39 -17.13
CA LYS A 168 12.95 -20.91 -18.49
C LYS A 168 14.23 -20.38 -19.13
N LEU A 169 14.51 -19.07 -19.03
CA LEU A 169 15.74 -18.47 -19.55
C LEU A 169 16.99 -19.16 -18.97
N ARG A 170 16.97 -19.43 -17.67
CA ARG A 170 18.05 -20.16 -17.00
C ARG A 170 18.21 -21.57 -17.56
N ALA A 171 17.12 -22.33 -17.70
CA ALA A 171 17.14 -23.67 -18.26
C ALA A 171 17.66 -23.68 -19.71
N GLU A 172 17.29 -22.73 -20.54
CA GLU A 172 17.80 -22.57 -21.91
C GLU A 172 19.29 -22.21 -21.93
N GLY A 173 19.78 -21.42 -20.99
CA GLY A 173 21.19 -21.12 -20.80
C GLY A 173 21.99 -22.33 -20.40
N GLU A 174 21.53 -23.12 -19.43
CA GLU A 174 22.14 -24.36 -18.98
C GLU A 174 22.19 -25.42 -20.10
N ALA A 175 21.20 -25.41 -21.00
CA ALA A 175 21.17 -26.29 -22.18
C ALA A 175 22.01 -25.77 -23.36
N GLY A 176 22.69 -24.63 -23.23
CA GLY A 176 23.53 -24.02 -24.25
C GLY A 176 22.76 -23.41 -25.43
N ARG A 177 21.46 -23.23 -25.31
CA ARG A 177 20.59 -22.60 -26.37
C ARG A 177 20.48 -21.12 -26.26
N MET A 178 20.73 -20.57 -25.07
CA MET A 178 20.71 -19.14 -24.78
C MET A 178 21.98 -18.72 -24.03
N PRO A 179 22.38 -17.44 -24.08
CA PRO A 179 23.46 -16.94 -23.23
C PRO A 179 23.10 -17.10 -21.74
N ILE A 180 24.09 -17.49 -20.94
CA ILE A 180 23.90 -17.62 -19.49
C ILE A 180 23.91 -16.23 -18.86
N VAL A 181 22.85 -15.89 -18.16
CA VAL A 181 22.80 -14.75 -17.24
C VAL A 181 23.14 -15.27 -15.84
N PRO A 182 24.32 -14.93 -15.28
CA PRO A 182 24.70 -15.40 -13.97
C PRO A 182 23.69 -14.95 -12.91
N ASP A 183 23.25 -15.86 -12.05
CA ASP A 183 22.33 -15.58 -10.96
C ASP A 183 23.04 -15.70 -9.60
N ASN A 184 23.84 -14.69 -9.28
CA ASN A 184 24.51 -14.53 -8.00
C ASN A 184 24.26 -13.13 -7.43
N ASP A 185 24.56 -12.93 -6.15
CA ASP A 185 24.24 -11.69 -5.44
C ASP A 185 24.84 -10.43 -6.10
N MET A 186 26.07 -10.53 -6.63
CA MET A 186 26.71 -9.42 -7.32
C MET A 186 25.97 -9.07 -8.61
N THR A 187 25.62 -10.08 -9.41
CA THR A 187 24.88 -9.89 -10.67
C THR A 187 23.47 -9.38 -10.41
N ARG A 188 22.80 -9.89 -9.38
CA ARG A 188 21.48 -9.39 -8.97
C ARG A 188 21.54 -7.93 -8.59
N LEU A 189 22.49 -7.53 -7.75
CA LEU A 189 22.66 -6.13 -7.33
C LEU A 189 22.82 -5.19 -8.54
N PHE A 190 23.50 -5.65 -9.58
CA PHE A 190 23.75 -4.87 -10.79
C PHE A 190 22.53 -4.87 -11.74
N LEU A 191 21.97 -6.07 -12.03
CA LEU A 191 20.91 -6.21 -13.03
C LEU A 191 19.53 -5.79 -12.51
N ASP A 192 19.25 -5.90 -11.21
CA ASP A 192 17.93 -5.65 -10.66
C ASP A 192 17.41 -4.22 -10.90
N SER A 193 18.31 -3.26 -11.07
CA SER A 193 17.97 -1.88 -11.41
C SER A 193 17.95 -1.60 -12.92
N MET A 194 18.37 -2.54 -13.76
CA MET A 194 18.50 -2.34 -15.20
C MET A 194 17.33 -2.91 -15.98
N PRO A 195 16.77 -2.15 -16.95
CA PRO A 195 15.80 -2.70 -17.89
C PRO A 195 16.39 -3.85 -18.71
N ILE A 196 15.56 -4.85 -19.06
CA ILE A 196 16.05 -6.02 -19.78
C ILE A 196 16.62 -5.68 -21.16
N ASN A 197 16.16 -4.62 -21.83
CA ASN A 197 16.70 -4.15 -23.10
C ASN A 197 18.19 -3.71 -23.00
N SER A 198 18.66 -3.35 -21.79
CA SER A 198 20.07 -3.00 -21.56
C SER A 198 21.01 -4.20 -21.74
N MET A 199 20.47 -5.42 -21.73
CA MET A 199 21.26 -6.63 -22.03
C MET A 199 21.87 -6.58 -23.44
N SER A 200 21.22 -5.91 -24.39
CA SER A 200 21.76 -5.70 -25.75
C SER A 200 23.06 -4.89 -25.75
N VAL A 201 23.22 -3.98 -24.78
CA VAL A 201 24.44 -3.18 -24.60
C VAL A 201 25.54 -4.02 -23.92
N LEU A 202 25.16 -4.84 -22.94
CA LEU A 202 26.10 -5.65 -22.16
C LEU A 202 26.61 -6.88 -22.92
N MET A 203 25.76 -7.53 -23.72
CA MET A 203 26.03 -8.82 -24.35
C MET A 203 25.81 -8.81 -25.86
N SER A 204 25.73 -7.63 -26.48
CA SER A 204 25.52 -7.47 -27.94
C SER A 204 24.35 -8.31 -28.47
N ASP A 205 24.55 -9.13 -29.49
CA ASP A 205 23.49 -9.95 -30.09
C ASP A 205 22.93 -11.01 -29.11
N GLY A 206 23.73 -11.50 -28.18
CA GLY A 206 23.27 -12.39 -27.11
C GLY A 206 22.26 -11.71 -26.19
N GLY A 207 22.48 -10.44 -25.86
CA GLY A 207 21.55 -9.65 -25.04
C GLY A 207 20.23 -9.35 -25.76
N LYS A 208 20.26 -9.11 -27.08
CA LYS A 208 19.04 -8.97 -27.89
C LYS A 208 18.23 -10.28 -27.90
N ALA A 209 18.92 -11.42 -28.01
CA ALA A 209 18.28 -12.74 -27.98
C ALA A 209 17.61 -12.99 -26.63
N ILE A 210 18.25 -12.63 -25.51
CA ILE A 210 17.67 -12.72 -24.17
C ILE A 210 16.40 -11.87 -24.07
N THR A 211 16.45 -10.60 -24.46
CA THR A 211 15.30 -9.69 -24.41
C THR A 211 14.13 -10.21 -25.24
N ALA A 212 14.40 -10.63 -26.48
CA ALA A 212 13.37 -11.18 -27.37
C ALA A 212 12.76 -12.47 -26.79
N PHE A 213 13.57 -13.38 -26.28
CA PHE A 213 13.10 -14.61 -25.63
C PHE A 213 12.20 -14.32 -24.43
N MET A 214 12.61 -13.40 -23.57
CA MET A 214 11.84 -13.07 -22.36
C MET A 214 10.46 -12.50 -22.69
N LEU A 215 10.38 -11.60 -23.67
CA LEU A 215 9.10 -10.99 -24.10
C LEU A 215 8.19 -12.02 -24.78
N ASP A 216 8.71 -12.86 -25.64
CA ASP A 216 7.96 -13.91 -26.35
C ASP A 216 7.41 -14.96 -25.38
N GLU A 217 8.23 -15.44 -24.44
CA GLU A 217 7.79 -16.40 -23.43
C GLU A 217 6.80 -15.80 -22.44
N TYR A 218 6.95 -14.52 -22.07
CA TYR A 218 5.98 -13.83 -21.22
C TYR A 218 4.60 -13.75 -21.89
N ALA A 219 4.57 -13.37 -23.18
CA ALA A 219 3.31 -13.31 -23.94
C ALA A 219 2.64 -14.70 -24.01
N LYS A 220 3.38 -15.77 -24.33
CA LYS A 220 2.85 -17.14 -24.36
C LYS A 220 2.27 -17.60 -23.03
N ILE A 221 2.95 -17.28 -21.92
CA ILE A 221 2.47 -17.68 -20.57
C ILE A 221 1.23 -16.86 -20.19
N ALA A 222 1.20 -15.56 -20.53
CA ALA A 222 0.06 -14.69 -20.26
C ALA A 222 -1.21 -15.18 -21.01
N GLU A 223 -1.12 -15.53 -22.30
CA GLU A 223 -2.22 -16.08 -23.09
C GLU A 223 -2.78 -17.40 -22.52
N THR A 224 -1.98 -18.17 -21.81
CA THR A 224 -2.42 -19.45 -21.21
C THR A 224 -2.95 -19.30 -19.79
N ALA A 225 -2.85 -18.12 -19.19
CA ALA A 225 -3.26 -17.83 -17.81
C ALA A 225 -4.66 -17.16 -17.74
N GLU A 226 -5.21 -16.72 -18.89
CA GLU A 226 -6.60 -16.26 -19.04
C GLU A 226 -7.55 -17.49 -19.21
#